data_fc6dca1533ecd39b24e902fd5d619e3c
#
_entry.id   fc6dca1533ecd39b24e902fd5d619e3c
#
_cell.length_a   1.000
_cell.length_b   1.000
_cell.length_c   1.000
_cell.angle_alpha   90.00
_cell.angle_beta   90.00
_cell.angle_gamma   90.00
#
_symmetry.space_group_name_H-M   'P 1'
#
loop_
_entity.id
_entity.type
_entity.pdbx_description
1 polymer ?
#
loop_
_entity_poly.entity_id
_entity_poly.type
_entity_poly.pdbx_seq_one_letter_code
_entity_poly.pdbx_strand_id
1 'polypeptide(L)'
;AVEGLEEQAGSGDPELDVLAATEAERDGYLSDLQRVTAEFANFRRQAERRNAEIGALARGGLAEKLLPVLDACDLAVEHGADDVAPIRASLVQALEMAGLEVLDPDGEPFDPNRHEAVLHEPAADGDEGQVVAEVLRRGYAWEGRVLRPAMVRVRG
;
A
#
# COMPACT_ATOMS: atom_id res chain seq x y z
N ALA A 1 -47.73 58.79 -45.76
CA ALA A 1 -47.79 58.73 -44.29
C ALA A 1 -47.54 57.27 -43.80
N VAL A 2 -46.43 57.04 -43.29
CA VAL A 2 -46.19 55.80 -42.53
C VAL A 2 -45.47 56.26 -41.27
N GLU A 3 -46.26 56.29 -40.19
CA GLU A 3 -45.75 56.58 -38.85
C GLU A 3 -44.97 55.47 -38.30
N GLY A 4 -43.82 55.81 -37.71
CA GLY A 4 -42.92 54.91 -37.07
C GLY A 4 -43.54 54.27 -35.82
N LEU A 5 -43.35 52.98 -35.70
CA LEU A 5 -43.48 52.29 -34.44
C LEU A 5 -42.11 52.41 -33.77
N GLU A 6 -41.99 53.32 -32.82
CA GLU A 6 -40.89 53.30 -31.87
C GLU A 6 -41.03 52.11 -30.96
N GLU A 7 -40.14 51.21 -31.12
CA GLU A 7 -39.93 50.05 -30.23
C GLU A 7 -39.49 50.58 -28.86
N GLN A 8 -40.42 50.61 -27.90
CA GLN A 8 -40.09 50.88 -26.49
C GLN A 8 -39.21 49.75 -25.97
N ALA A 9 -37.90 49.98 -25.97
CA ALA A 9 -36.97 49.22 -25.18
C ALA A 9 -37.39 49.32 -23.73
N GLY A 10 -37.82 48.20 -23.15
CA GLY A 10 -38.22 48.09 -21.75
C GLY A 10 -37.11 48.56 -20.83
N SER A 11 -37.38 49.63 -20.07
CA SER A 11 -36.54 50.00 -18.92
C SER A 11 -36.72 48.93 -17.85
N GLY A 12 -35.77 48.02 -17.74
CA GLY A 12 -35.70 47.09 -16.61
C GLY A 12 -35.58 47.91 -15.32
N ASP A 13 -36.27 47.46 -14.29
CA ASP A 13 -36.19 48.08 -12.97
C ASP A 13 -34.75 47.98 -12.46
N PRO A 14 -34.03 49.10 -12.22
CA PRO A 14 -32.62 49.04 -11.76
C PRO A 14 -32.43 48.24 -10.47
N GLU A 15 -33.42 48.16 -9.61
CA GLU A 15 -33.38 47.38 -8.37
C GLU A 15 -33.42 45.87 -8.67
N LEU A 16 -34.19 45.44 -9.66
CA LEU A 16 -34.25 44.06 -10.11
C LEU A 16 -32.93 43.62 -10.78
N ASP A 17 -32.30 44.51 -11.55
CA ASP A 17 -31.01 44.24 -12.19
C ASP A 17 -29.89 44.07 -11.15
N VAL A 18 -29.87 44.90 -10.10
CA VAL A 18 -28.91 44.80 -8.99
C VAL A 18 -29.15 43.51 -8.19
N LEU A 19 -30.42 43.16 -7.95
CA LEU A 19 -30.76 41.92 -7.25
C LEU A 19 -30.29 40.70 -8.03
N ALA A 20 -30.58 40.67 -9.33
CA ALA A 20 -30.15 39.55 -10.20
C ALA A 20 -28.62 39.41 -10.27
N ALA A 21 -27.90 40.55 -10.33
CA ALA A 21 -26.43 40.52 -10.30
C ALA A 21 -25.89 39.98 -8.96
N THR A 22 -26.47 40.43 -7.84
CA THR A 22 -26.07 39.96 -6.50
C THR A 22 -26.38 38.46 -6.30
N GLU A 23 -27.52 38.01 -6.82
CA GLU A 23 -27.87 36.58 -6.80
C GLU A 23 -26.90 35.74 -7.63
N ALA A 24 -26.49 36.21 -8.80
CA ALA A 24 -25.52 35.55 -9.65
C ALA A 24 -24.13 35.47 -8.97
N GLU A 25 -23.69 36.54 -8.30
CA GLU A 25 -22.45 36.53 -7.51
C GLU A 25 -22.51 35.53 -6.35
N ARG A 26 -23.63 35.54 -5.59
CA ARG A 26 -23.86 34.56 -4.52
C ARG A 26 -23.77 33.13 -5.03
N ASP A 27 -24.42 32.82 -6.13
CA ASP A 27 -24.44 31.50 -6.72
C ASP A 27 -23.05 31.09 -7.23
N GLY A 28 -22.30 32.06 -7.77
CA GLY A 28 -20.90 31.90 -8.12
C GLY A 28 -20.03 31.52 -6.89
N TYR A 29 -20.14 32.24 -5.80
CA TYR A 29 -19.42 31.96 -4.56
C TYR A 29 -19.85 30.63 -3.94
N LEU A 30 -21.12 30.26 -3.99
CA LEU A 30 -21.60 28.96 -3.53
C LEU A 30 -20.97 27.81 -4.34
N SER A 31 -20.93 27.95 -5.67
CA SER A 31 -20.30 26.98 -6.56
C SER A 31 -18.79 26.81 -6.25
N ASP A 32 -18.09 27.95 -6.07
CA ASP A 32 -16.67 27.93 -5.71
C ASP A 32 -16.43 27.31 -4.34
N LEU A 33 -17.25 27.60 -3.34
CA LEU A 33 -17.18 27.00 -2.02
C LEU A 33 -17.41 25.47 -2.09
N GLN A 34 -18.38 25.02 -2.86
CA GLN A 34 -18.65 23.59 -3.06
C GLN A 34 -17.45 22.89 -3.70
N ARG A 35 -16.88 23.51 -4.75
CA ARG A 35 -15.71 23.00 -5.45
C ARG A 35 -14.50 22.90 -4.51
N VAL A 36 -14.17 23.99 -3.81
CA VAL A 36 -13.02 24.04 -2.87
C VAL A 36 -13.21 23.04 -1.73
N THR A 37 -14.43 22.90 -1.21
CA THR A 37 -14.74 21.93 -0.16
C THR A 37 -14.52 20.49 -0.65
N ALA A 38 -14.95 20.18 -1.88
CA ALA A 38 -14.72 18.87 -2.47
C ALA A 38 -13.22 18.59 -2.73
N GLU A 39 -12.50 19.58 -3.24
CA GLU A 39 -11.05 19.50 -3.45
C GLU A 39 -10.31 19.29 -2.12
N PHE A 40 -10.67 20.04 -1.09
CA PHE A 40 -10.08 19.89 0.25
C PHE A 40 -10.36 18.52 0.86
N ALA A 41 -11.60 18.01 0.72
CA ALA A 41 -11.94 16.65 1.19
C ALA A 41 -11.13 15.57 0.46
N ASN A 42 -10.89 15.73 -0.84
CA ASN A 42 -10.05 14.84 -1.62
C ASN A 42 -8.57 14.94 -1.20
N PHE A 43 -8.06 16.14 -1.03
CA PHE A 43 -6.69 16.39 -0.54
C PHE A 43 -6.45 15.73 0.82
N ARG A 44 -7.38 15.93 1.77
CA ARG A 44 -7.28 15.35 3.11
C ARG A 44 -7.22 13.82 3.05
N ARG A 45 -8.11 13.18 2.27
CA ARG A 45 -8.10 11.71 2.09
C ARG A 45 -6.79 11.21 1.48
N GLN A 46 -6.23 11.92 0.50
CA GLN A 46 -4.94 11.58 -0.10
C GLN A 46 -3.78 11.75 0.88
N ALA A 47 -3.80 12.84 1.68
CA ALA A 47 -2.78 13.08 2.69
C ALA A 47 -2.78 11.99 3.78
N GLU A 48 -3.97 11.59 4.26
CA GLU A 48 -4.13 10.51 5.23
C GLU A 48 -3.59 9.18 4.69
N ARG A 49 -3.90 8.83 3.42
CA ARG A 49 -3.35 7.63 2.76
C ARG A 49 -1.83 7.67 2.65
N ARG A 50 -1.27 8.78 2.17
CA ARG A 50 0.19 8.95 2.05
C ARG A 50 0.88 8.83 3.41
N ASN A 51 0.32 9.42 4.46
CA ASN A 51 0.88 9.32 5.80
C ASN A 51 0.88 7.88 6.32
N ALA A 52 -0.19 7.11 6.06
CA ALA A 52 -0.26 5.70 6.41
C ALA A 52 0.79 4.88 5.64
N GLU A 53 0.93 5.11 4.32
CA GLU A 53 1.92 4.45 3.47
C GLU A 53 3.37 4.76 3.93
N ILE A 54 3.67 6.03 4.22
CA ILE A 54 4.99 6.43 4.73
C ILE A 54 5.28 5.75 6.07
N GLY A 55 4.28 5.69 6.95
CA GLY A 55 4.41 4.99 8.23
C GLY A 55 4.70 3.49 8.06
N ALA A 56 4.00 2.82 7.15
CA ALA A 56 4.23 1.41 6.82
C ALA A 56 5.63 1.17 6.23
N LEU A 57 6.04 2.02 5.28
CA LEU A 57 7.38 1.95 4.69
C LEU A 57 8.49 2.15 5.72
N ALA A 58 8.33 3.10 6.63
CA ALA A 58 9.32 3.38 7.67
C ALA A 58 9.45 2.19 8.65
N ARG A 59 8.33 1.59 9.08
CA ARG A 59 8.31 0.39 9.93
C ARG A 59 8.94 -0.80 9.21
N GLY A 60 8.57 -1.04 7.94
CA GLY A 60 9.15 -2.10 7.12
C GLY A 60 10.65 -1.93 6.91
N GLY A 61 11.13 -0.70 6.68
CA GLY A 61 12.55 -0.41 6.57
C GLY A 61 13.33 -0.63 7.87
N LEU A 62 12.71 -0.46 9.03
CA LEU A 62 13.32 -0.84 10.32
C LEU A 62 13.37 -2.37 10.46
N ALA A 63 12.27 -3.06 10.14
CA ALA A 63 12.21 -4.52 10.18
C ALA A 63 13.27 -5.15 9.27
N GLU A 64 13.45 -4.62 8.05
CA GLU A 64 14.46 -5.07 7.11
C GLU A 64 15.89 -5.02 7.71
N LYS A 65 16.20 -3.97 8.48
CA LYS A 65 17.49 -3.82 9.17
C LYS A 65 17.69 -4.84 10.31
N LEU A 66 16.62 -5.44 10.80
CA LEU A 66 16.67 -6.47 11.85
C LEU A 66 16.77 -7.89 11.26
N LEU A 67 16.54 -8.09 9.96
CA LEU A 67 16.63 -9.41 9.33
C LEU A 67 18.00 -10.09 9.53
N PRO A 68 19.15 -9.39 9.46
CA PRO A 68 20.44 -9.99 9.77
C PRO A 68 20.54 -10.54 11.20
N VAL A 69 19.82 -9.95 12.16
CA VAL A 69 19.78 -10.46 13.54
C VAL A 69 19.02 -11.78 13.60
N LEU A 70 17.89 -11.87 12.89
CA LEU A 70 17.13 -13.13 12.78
C LEU A 70 17.97 -14.23 12.12
N ASP A 71 18.67 -13.90 11.03
CA ASP A 71 19.57 -14.85 10.36
C ASP A 71 20.71 -15.33 11.28
N ALA A 72 21.29 -14.41 12.09
CA ALA A 72 22.32 -14.76 13.06
C ALA A 72 21.76 -15.69 14.15
N CYS A 73 20.51 -15.48 14.57
CA CYS A 73 19.84 -16.38 15.52
C CYS A 73 19.60 -17.76 14.90
N ASP A 74 19.13 -17.83 13.63
CA ASP A 74 18.94 -19.08 12.91
C ASP A 74 20.26 -19.86 12.82
N LEU A 75 21.32 -19.20 12.38
CA LEU A 75 22.65 -19.80 12.30
C LEU A 75 23.18 -20.28 13.66
N ALA A 76 22.94 -19.52 14.73
CA ALA A 76 23.36 -19.92 16.08
C ALA A 76 22.64 -21.21 16.54
N VAL A 77 21.33 -21.31 16.27
CA VAL A 77 20.54 -22.52 16.59
C VAL A 77 21.02 -23.71 15.80
N GLU A 78 21.30 -23.56 14.50
CA GLU A 78 21.90 -24.62 13.65
C GLU A 78 23.23 -25.10 14.18
N HIS A 79 24.02 -24.26 14.86
CA HIS A 79 25.28 -24.60 15.50
C HIS A 79 25.14 -25.09 16.94
N GLY A 80 23.92 -25.36 17.42
CA GLY A 80 23.62 -25.94 18.71
C GLY A 80 23.51 -24.96 19.88
N ALA A 81 23.34 -23.67 19.59
CA ALA A 81 23.03 -22.66 20.62
C ALA A 81 21.51 -22.59 20.90
N ASP A 82 20.97 -23.66 21.51
CA ASP A 82 19.52 -23.82 21.76
C ASP A 82 18.94 -22.70 22.60
N ASP A 83 19.72 -22.06 23.45
CA ASP A 83 19.30 -20.91 24.28
C ASP A 83 18.89 -19.67 23.45
N VAL A 84 19.31 -19.61 22.18
CA VAL A 84 18.96 -18.51 21.25
C VAL A 84 17.57 -18.70 20.65
N ALA A 85 17.08 -19.92 20.54
CA ALA A 85 15.76 -20.21 19.93
C ALA A 85 14.60 -19.46 20.58
N PRO A 86 14.45 -19.38 21.93
CA PRO A 86 13.37 -18.60 22.53
C PRO A 86 13.51 -17.11 22.34
N ILE A 87 14.74 -16.58 22.25
CA ILE A 87 15.00 -15.16 21.97
C ILE A 87 14.55 -14.81 20.56
N ARG A 88 14.93 -15.64 19.58
CA ARG A 88 14.49 -15.52 18.19
C ARG A 88 12.97 -15.57 18.10
N ALA A 89 12.33 -16.54 18.74
CA ALA A 89 10.88 -16.70 18.72
C ALA A 89 10.17 -15.46 19.28
N SER A 90 10.65 -14.90 20.39
CA SER A 90 10.10 -13.68 20.98
C SER A 90 10.26 -12.46 20.07
N LEU A 91 11.40 -12.34 19.39
CA LEU A 91 11.64 -11.24 18.42
C LEU A 91 10.73 -11.36 17.20
N VAL A 92 10.61 -12.57 16.63
CA VAL A 92 9.69 -12.81 15.49
C VAL A 92 8.26 -12.50 15.89
N GLN A 93 7.79 -13.00 17.04
CA GLN A 93 6.45 -12.73 17.53
C GLN A 93 6.16 -11.23 17.70
N ALA A 94 7.11 -10.47 18.25
CA ALA A 94 6.98 -9.03 18.41
C ALA A 94 6.88 -8.31 17.05
N LEU A 95 7.67 -8.74 16.07
CA LEU A 95 7.64 -8.19 14.72
C LEU A 95 6.37 -8.59 13.94
N GLU A 96 5.87 -9.83 14.12
CA GLU A 96 4.60 -10.29 13.53
C GLU A 96 3.42 -9.47 14.05
N MET A 97 3.38 -9.19 15.34
CA MET A 97 2.36 -8.31 15.93
C MET A 97 2.42 -6.88 15.36
N ALA A 98 3.58 -6.46 14.86
CA ALA A 98 3.79 -5.16 14.25
C ALA A 98 3.54 -5.14 12.72
N GLY A 99 3.37 -6.31 12.08
CA GLY A 99 3.07 -6.45 10.65
C GLY A 99 4.08 -7.23 9.82
N LEU A 100 5.07 -7.90 10.45
CA LEU A 100 5.97 -8.82 9.75
C LEU A 100 5.23 -10.11 9.39
N GLU A 101 5.51 -10.63 8.21
CA GLU A 101 5.08 -11.94 7.75
C GLU A 101 6.33 -12.78 7.45
N VAL A 102 6.40 -13.98 8.03
CA VAL A 102 7.49 -14.93 7.75
C VAL A 102 7.12 -15.74 6.52
N LEU A 103 8.04 -15.81 5.55
CA LEU A 103 7.90 -16.62 4.34
C LEU A 103 8.74 -17.88 4.52
N ASP A 104 8.06 -18.97 4.87
CA ASP A 104 8.66 -20.30 5.09
C ASP A 104 7.85 -21.35 4.28
N PRO A 105 7.92 -21.31 2.93
CA PRO A 105 7.01 -22.01 2.03
C PRO A 105 7.40 -23.48 1.78
N ASP A 106 7.87 -24.21 2.78
CA ASP A 106 8.27 -25.59 2.63
C ASP A 106 7.10 -26.48 2.17
N GLY A 107 7.28 -27.17 1.05
CA GLY A 107 6.25 -27.99 0.42
C GLY A 107 5.16 -27.22 -0.34
N GLU A 108 5.22 -25.88 -0.39
CA GLU A 108 4.24 -25.05 -1.10
C GLU A 108 4.59 -24.86 -2.59
N PRO A 109 3.61 -24.46 -3.44
CA PRO A 109 3.90 -24.07 -4.82
C PRO A 109 4.90 -22.90 -4.87
N PHE A 110 5.81 -22.93 -5.84
CA PHE A 110 6.77 -21.85 -6.03
C PHE A 110 6.07 -20.57 -6.56
N ASP A 111 6.27 -19.45 -5.86
CA ASP A 111 5.80 -18.13 -6.28
C ASP A 111 7.00 -17.20 -6.55
N PRO A 112 7.28 -16.83 -7.82
CA PRO A 112 8.40 -15.95 -8.16
C PRO A 112 8.37 -14.57 -7.52
N ASN A 113 7.20 -14.10 -7.04
CA ASN A 113 7.08 -12.80 -6.38
C ASN A 113 7.54 -12.83 -4.91
N ARG A 114 7.55 -14.00 -4.30
CA ARG A 114 7.82 -14.20 -2.87
C ARG A 114 9.03 -15.07 -2.59
N HIS A 115 9.44 -15.90 -3.57
CA HIS A 115 10.49 -16.89 -3.44
C HIS A 115 11.59 -16.68 -4.49
N GLU A 116 12.82 -16.96 -4.11
CA GLU A 116 13.99 -16.95 -4.97
C GLU A 116 14.53 -18.39 -5.09
N ALA A 117 14.35 -18.99 -6.28
CA ALA A 117 14.84 -20.33 -6.55
C ALA A 117 16.35 -20.28 -6.82
N VAL A 118 17.16 -20.81 -5.91
CA VAL A 118 18.63 -20.86 -6.05
C VAL A 118 19.14 -22.22 -6.47
N LEU A 119 18.36 -23.28 -6.24
CA LEU A 119 18.67 -24.65 -6.65
C LEU A 119 17.43 -25.29 -7.28
N HIS A 120 17.65 -26.12 -8.30
CA HIS A 120 16.60 -26.87 -8.98
C HIS A 120 16.91 -28.36 -8.90
N GLU A 121 15.88 -29.16 -8.59
CA GLU A 121 15.89 -30.60 -8.63
C GLU A 121 14.89 -31.12 -9.68
N PRO A 122 15.15 -32.29 -10.28
CA PRO A 122 14.18 -32.91 -11.18
C PRO A 122 12.83 -33.13 -10.48
N ALA A 123 11.74 -33.03 -11.23
CA ALA A 123 10.40 -33.36 -10.74
C ALA A 123 10.35 -34.78 -10.15
N ALA A 124 9.66 -34.94 -9.03
CA ALA A 124 9.31 -36.24 -8.51
C ALA A 124 7.99 -36.75 -9.12
N ASP A 125 7.76 -38.06 -9.08
CA ASP A 125 6.49 -38.62 -9.56
C ASP A 125 5.31 -38.04 -8.76
N GLY A 126 4.44 -37.30 -9.45
CA GLY A 126 3.24 -36.68 -8.86
C GLY A 126 3.36 -35.17 -8.62
N ASP A 127 4.49 -34.53 -8.91
CA ASP A 127 4.59 -33.06 -8.84
C ASP A 127 3.80 -32.42 -9.99
N GLU A 128 2.84 -31.58 -9.65
CA GLU A 128 2.14 -30.71 -10.62
C GLU A 128 2.75 -29.31 -10.54
N GLY A 129 3.72 -29.01 -11.43
CA GLY A 129 4.42 -27.70 -11.47
C GLY A 129 5.62 -27.64 -10.51
N GLN A 130 6.14 -26.42 -10.34
CA GLN A 130 7.28 -26.19 -9.46
C GLN A 130 6.85 -26.08 -8.01
N VAL A 131 7.43 -26.91 -7.15
CA VAL A 131 7.16 -26.98 -5.71
C VAL A 131 8.45 -26.64 -4.95
N VAL A 132 8.33 -25.93 -3.84
CA VAL A 132 9.44 -25.69 -2.93
C VAL A 132 9.80 -27.00 -2.23
N ALA A 133 10.97 -27.53 -2.51
CA ALA A 133 11.46 -28.77 -1.91
C ALA A 133 12.14 -28.53 -0.56
N GLU A 134 12.72 -27.35 -0.36
CA GLU A 134 13.40 -26.97 0.87
C GLU A 134 13.54 -25.44 0.95
N VAL A 135 13.39 -24.88 2.13
CA VAL A 135 13.68 -23.48 2.42
C VAL A 135 15.11 -23.35 2.94
N LEU A 136 16.01 -22.82 2.13
CA LEU A 136 17.41 -22.61 2.48
C LEU A 136 17.61 -21.37 3.35
N ARG A 137 16.76 -20.36 3.18
CA ARG A 137 16.75 -19.13 3.97
C ARG A 137 15.34 -18.54 3.98
N ARG A 138 14.80 -18.29 5.15
CA ARG A 138 13.47 -17.67 5.30
C ARG A 138 13.42 -16.29 4.67
N GLY A 139 12.31 -16.04 3.98
CA GLY A 139 11.95 -14.72 3.51
C GLY A 139 11.08 -13.97 4.52
N TYR A 140 10.87 -12.71 4.27
CA TYR A 140 10.04 -11.84 5.11
C TYR A 140 9.30 -10.83 4.27
N ALA A 141 8.04 -10.56 4.63
CA ALA A 141 7.24 -9.48 4.08
C ALA A 141 6.74 -8.56 5.21
N TRP A 142 6.35 -7.35 4.89
CA TRP A 142 5.78 -6.38 5.80
C TRP A 142 4.50 -5.81 5.20
N GLU A 143 3.37 -6.05 5.86
CA GLU A 143 2.06 -5.60 5.37
C GLU A 143 1.84 -5.95 3.87
N GLY A 144 2.21 -7.18 3.47
CA GLY A 144 2.09 -7.68 2.10
C GLY A 144 3.22 -7.30 1.13
N ARG A 145 4.14 -6.41 1.51
CA ARG A 145 5.31 -6.06 0.71
C ARG A 145 6.49 -6.98 1.07
N VAL A 146 7.03 -7.70 0.10
CA VAL A 146 8.22 -8.52 0.30
C VAL A 146 9.42 -7.62 0.63
N LEU A 147 10.00 -7.81 1.82
CA LEU A 147 11.26 -7.20 2.24
C LEU A 147 12.45 -8.01 1.71
N ARG A 148 12.33 -9.33 1.78
CA ARG A 148 13.32 -10.28 1.28
C ARG A 148 12.60 -11.57 0.89
N PRO A 149 12.78 -12.09 -0.35
CA PRO A 149 12.21 -13.35 -0.75
C PRO A 149 12.82 -14.51 0.06
N ALA A 150 12.07 -15.60 0.19
CA ALA A 150 12.60 -16.85 0.72
C ALA A 150 13.53 -17.48 -0.33
N MET A 151 14.76 -17.81 0.05
CA MET A 151 15.65 -18.57 -0.80
C MET A 151 15.31 -20.06 -0.68
N VAL A 152 14.96 -20.65 -1.82
CA VAL A 152 14.41 -22.00 -1.84
C VAL A 152 15.11 -22.89 -2.86
N ARG A 153 15.06 -24.18 -2.59
CA ARG A 153 15.28 -25.23 -3.57
C ARG A 153 13.93 -25.61 -4.15
N VAL A 154 13.80 -25.62 -5.46
CA VAL A 154 12.58 -26.01 -6.15
C VAL A 154 12.75 -27.35 -6.83
N ARG A 155 11.64 -28.10 -6.91
CA ARG A 155 11.51 -29.35 -7.61
C ARG A 155 10.41 -29.22 -8.65
N GLY A 156 10.69 -29.61 -9.90
CA GLY A 156 9.72 -29.51 -11.00
C GLY A 156 10.34 -29.17 -12.35
#